data_d4dc9e6b0d2c51314a02f9a085769d20
#
_entry.id   d4dc9e6b0d2c51314a02f9a085769d20
#
_cell.length_a   1.000
_cell.length_b   1.000
_cell.length_c   1.000
_cell.angle_alpha   90.00
_cell.angle_beta   90.00
_cell.angle_gamma   90.00
#
_symmetry.space_group_name_H-M   'P 1'
#
loop_
_entity.id
_entity.type
_entity.pdbx_description
1 polymer ?
#
loop_
_entity_poly.entity_id
_entity_poly.type
_entity_poly.pdbx_seq_one_letter_code
_entity_poly.pdbx_strand_id
1 'polypeptide(L)'
;MLDQLLVTKPLTHRNEGENLDLSGEQPVLSGSFNPGNGWQERKFDQPVTGRYVCLEALSAQDGKDLACISEMYLLDENGERLSREPWIVNYADSEDVSHVNCSADKIFDLQESTYWSTTKDTPYPHSVVIDLGSTRTLTGIQYLPRMESEVPGGIKDFKVYVKSKAFNY
;
A
#
# COMPACT_ATOMS: atom_id res chain seq x y z
N MET A 1 -2.40 -2.72 31.56
CA MET A 1 -2.14 -3.49 30.97
C MET A 1 -2.57 -3.63 29.65
N LEU A 2 -3.68 -3.47 29.27
CA LEU A 2 -3.93 -3.60 27.97
C LEU A 2 -3.32 -2.64 27.12
N ASP A 3 -3.01 -1.51 27.56
CA ASP A 3 -2.34 -0.63 26.70
C ASP A 3 -1.03 -1.15 26.31
N GLN A 4 -0.45 -2.08 27.01
CA GLN A 4 0.74 -2.60 26.53
C GLN A 4 0.59 -3.26 25.25
N LEU A 5 -0.51 -3.89 25.00
CA LEU A 5 -0.69 -4.53 23.72
C LEU A 5 -0.69 -3.52 22.63
N LEU A 6 -1.28 -2.36 22.86
CA LEU A 6 -1.28 -1.36 21.85
C LEU A 6 0.10 -0.84 21.61
N VAL A 7 0.85 -0.66 22.66
CA VAL A 7 2.18 -0.13 22.53
C VAL A 7 3.09 -1.08 21.81
N THR A 8 2.97 -2.35 22.11
CA THR A 8 3.89 -3.31 21.53
C THR A 8 3.39 -3.88 20.22
N LYS A 9 2.16 -3.58 19.82
CA LYS A 9 1.65 -4.11 18.59
C LYS A 9 2.40 -3.53 17.44
N PRO A 10 2.96 -4.33 16.56
CA PRO A 10 3.67 -3.78 15.41
C PRO A 10 2.70 -3.14 14.44
N LEU A 11 3.16 -2.09 13.78
CA LEU A 11 2.37 -1.45 12.76
C LEU A 11 2.28 -2.31 11.52
N THR A 12 3.25 -3.18 11.32
CA THR A 12 3.24 -4.11 10.22
C THR A 12 3.06 -5.50 10.79
N HIS A 13 2.05 -6.22 10.33
CA HIS A 13 1.86 -7.58 10.75
C HIS A 13 2.11 -8.49 9.55
N ARG A 14 3.16 -9.29 9.66
CA ARG A 14 3.51 -10.22 8.61
C ARG A 14 4.12 -11.45 9.26
N ASN A 15 3.52 -12.59 9.01
CA ASN A 15 4.05 -13.83 9.54
C ASN A 15 5.03 -14.41 8.55
N GLU A 16 6.19 -14.81 9.08
CA GLU A 16 7.18 -15.37 8.24
C GLU A 16 6.70 -16.61 7.56
N GLY A 17 6.94 -16.74 6.29
CA GLY A 17 6.49 -17.90 5.55
C GLY A 17 5.08 -17.82 5.02
N GLU A 18 4.33 -16.80 5.39
CA GLU A 18 2.99 -16.61 4.87
C GLU A 18 3.03 -15.73 3.65
N ASN A 19 2.22 -16.07 2.67
CA ASN A 19 2.12 -15.28 1.44
C ASN A 19 0.67 -14.91 1.23
N LEU A 20 0.47 -13.68 0.82
CA LEU A 20 -0.86 -13.18 0.49
C LEU A 20 -1.43 -14.01 -0.66
N ASP A 21 -2.66 -14.47 -0.50
CA ASP A 21 -3.34 -15.25 -1.51
C ASP A 21 -4.49 -14.44 -2.09
N LEU A 22 -4.30 -13.96 -3.31
CA LEU A 22 -5.32 -13.17 -4.01
C LEU A 22 -6.14 -14.00 -4.98
N SER A 23 -5.96 -15.33 -4.97
CA SER A 23 -6.72 -16.18 -5.89
C SER A 23 -8.22 -16.10 -5.54
N GLY A 24 -9.03 -15.98 -6.56
CA GLY A 24 -10.48 -15.81 -6.37
C GLY A 24 -10.91 -14.39 -6.06
N GLU A 25 -9.97 -13.47 -5.82
CA GLU A 25 -10.31 -12.07 -5.55
C GLU A 25 -10.43 -11.30 -6.85
N GLN A 26 -11.36 -10.34 -6.88
CA GLN A 26 -11.53 -9.49 -8.05
C GLN A 26 -11.05 -8.09 -7.70
N PRO A 27 -10.16 -7.50 -8.51
CA PRO A 27 -9.70 -6.14 -8.23
C PRO A 27 -10.84 -5.13 -8.48
N VAL A 28 -10.85 -4.08 -7.67
CA VAL A 28 -11.78 -2.97 -7.89
C VAL A 28 -11.19 -1.97 -8.88
N LEU A 29 -9.90 -2.09 -9.15
CA LEU A 29 -9.21 -1.23 -10.11
C LEU A 29 -7.99 -1.98 -10.64
N SER A 30 -7.80 -1.94 -11.94
CA SER A 30 -6.56 -2.38 -12.59
C SER A 30 -6.11 -1.21 -13.43
N GLY A 31 -4.88 -0.77 -13.27
CA GLY A 31 -4.43 0.41 -13.98
C GLY A 31 -2.92 0.54 -14.02
N SER A 32 -2.47 1.70 -14.44
CA SER A 32 -1.05 2.01 -14.52
C SER A 32 -0.82 3.43 -14.03
N PHE A 33 0.30 3.63 -13.35
CA PHE A 33 0.74 4.96 -13.01
C PHE A 33 1.68 5.48 -14.10
N ASN A 34 1.80 6.80 -14.18
CA ASN A 34 2.68 7.44 -15.15
C ASN A 34 4.08 7.61 -14.56
N PRO A 35 5.10 7.78 -15.40
CA PRO A 35 6.43 8.13 -14.90
C PRO A 35 6.40 9.48 -14.18
N GLY A 36 7.37 9.71 -13.32
CA GLY A 36 7.50 10.97 -12.59
C GLY A 36 7.36 10.77 -11.10
N ASN A 37 7.73 11.80 -10.35
CA ASN A 37 7.78 11.74 -8.89
C ASN A 37 6.68 12.55 -8.20
N GLY A 38 5.64 12.95 -8.92
CA GLY A 38 4.55 13.70 -8.32
C GLY A 38 3.37 12.83 -7.94
N TRP A 39 2.41 13.43 -7.29
CA TRP A 39 1.17 12.76 -6.91
C TRP A 39 0.38 12.31 -8.13
N GLN A 40 -0.21 11.13 -8.05
CA GLN A 40 -1.08 10.60 -9.08
C GLN A 40 -2.34 10.05 -8.45
N GLU A 41 -3.45 10.21 -9.15
CA GLU A 41 -4.75 9.76 -8.66
C GLU A 41 -5.40 8.85 -9.67
N ARG A 42 -6.06 7.80 -9.18
CA ARG A 42 -6.84 6.90 -10.03
C ARG A 42 -8.16 6.63 -9.34
N LYS A 43 -9.25 6.77 -10.09
CA LYS A 43 -10.59 6.55 -9.57
C LYS A 43 -11.04 5.13 -9.86
N PHE A 44 -11.80 4.57 -8.93
CA PHE A 44 -12.45 3.28 -9.17
C PHE A 44 -13.64 3.51 -10.11
N ASP A 45 -14.05 2.45 -10.80
CA ASP A 45 -15.18 2.56 -11.73
C ASP A 45 -16.46 2.91 -10.98
N GLN A 46 -16.59 2.43 -9.77
CA GLN A 46 -17.72 2.77 -8.91
C GLN A 46 -17.29 2.68 -7.46
N PRO A 47 -18.02 3.32 -6.55
CA PRO A 47 -17.67 3.26 -5.14
C PRO A 47 -17.68 1.82 -4.63
N VAL A 48 -16.77 1.48 -3.74
CA VAL A 48 -16.71 0.18 -3.11
C VAL A 48 -16.64 0.36 -1.61
N THR A 49 -17.15 -0.61 -0.88
CA THR A 49 -17.17 -0.56 0.58
C THR A 49 -16.38 -1.73 1.14
N GLY A 50 -15.48 -1.45 2.07
CA GLY A 50 -14.70 -2.48 2.72
C GLY A 50 -13.81 -1.92 3.79
N ARG A 51 -13.04 -2.78 4.40
CA ARG A 51 -12.14 -2.43 5.51
C ARG A 51 -10.68 -2.72 5.17
N TYR A 52 -10.42 -3.74 4.37
CA TYR A 52 -9.07 -4.14 4.03
C TYR A 52 -8.78 -3.79 2.58
N VAL A 53 -7.65 -3.14 2.34
CA VAL A 53 -7.28 -2.68 0.99
C VAL A 53 -5.92 -3.22 0.66
N CYS A 54 -5.79 -3.84 -0.50
CA CYS A 54 -4.51 -4.34 -1.01
C CYS A 54 -4.14 -3.59 -2.27
N LEU A 55 -2.93 -3.04 -2.28
CA LEU A 55 -2.34 -2.54 -3.51
C LEU A 55 -1.32 -3.59 -3.95
N GLU A 56 -1.57 -4.18 -5.11
CA GLU A 56 -0.66 -5.14 -5.71
C GLU A 56 0.06 -4.46 -6.87
N ALA A 57 1.36 -4.25 -6.72
CA ALA A 57 2.19 -3.66 -7.76
C ALA A 57 2.70 -4.78 -8.66
N LEU A 58 2.56 -4.61 -9.96
CA LEU A 58 2.88 -5.66 -10.92
C LEU A 58 4.16 -5.39 -11.71
N SER A 59 4.58 -4.14 -11.82
CA SER A 59 5.79 -3.77 -12.54
C SER A 59 6.24 -2.38 -12.13
N ALA A 60 7.52 -2.07 -12.37
CA ALA A 60 8.10 -0.77 -12.10
C ALA A 60 8.30 0.02 -13.38
N GLN A 61 8.33 1.34 -13.26
CA GLN A 61 8.57 2.21 -14.41
C GLN A 61 9.93 1.94 -15.04
N ASP A 62 10.93 1.60 -14.25
CA ASP A 62 12.28 1.34 -14.75
C ASP A 62 12.51 -0.14 -15.10
N GLY A 63 11.52 -0.98 -14.93
CA GLY A 63 11.64 -2.41 -15.25
C GLY A 63 12.46 -3.19 -14.22
N LYS A 64 12.82 -2.58 -13.10
CA LYS A 64 13.59 -3.25 -12.05
C LYS A 64 12.65 -3.85 -11.01
N ASP A 65 13.24 -4.40 -9.95
CA ASP A 65 12.49 -5.22 -8.99
C ASP A 65 11.89 -4.46 -7.80
N LEU A 66 12.32 -3.23 -7.54
CA LEU A 66 11.84 -2.50 -6.36
C LEU A 66 10.45 -1.93 -6.55
N ALA A 67 9.68 -1.89 -5.47
CA ALA A 67 8.47 -1.08 -5.39
C ALA A 67 8.60 -0.17 -4.18
N CYS A 68 8.31 1.11 -4.35
CA CYS A 68 8.39 2.10 -3.28
C CYS A 68 7.15 2.99 -3.29
N ILE A 69 6.69 3.36 -2.10
CA ILE A 69 5.57 4.28 -1.94
C ILE A 69 5.94 5.27 -0.86
N SER A 70 6.01 6.57 -1.20
CA SER A 70 6.25 7.59 -0.19
C SER A 70 5.00 7.86 0.62
N GLU A 71 3.87 8.03 -0.05
CA GLU A 71 2.59 8.28 0.60
C GLU A 71 1.47 7.72 -0.24
N MET A 72 0.40 7.31 0.42
CA MET A 72 -0.79 6.83 -0.26
C MET A 72 -2.02 7.31 0.50
N TYR A 73 -3.00 7.77 -0.23
CA TYR A 73 -4.31 8.08 0.32
C TYR A 73 -5.36 7.26 -0.41
N LEU A 74 -6.46 7.03 0.28
CA LEU A 74 -7.67 6.53 -0.34
C LEU A 74 -8.69 7.67 -0.31
N LEU A 75 -9.56 7.70 -1.30
CA LEU A 75 -10.58 8.74 -1.41
C LEU A 75 -11.91 8.20 -0.91
N ASP A 76 -12.63 9.03 -0.17
CA ASP A 76 -13.91 8.66 0.40
C ASP A 76 -15.04 8.81 -0.62
N GLU A 77 -16.29 8.67 -0.18
CA GLU A 77 -17.43 8.74 -1.07
C GLU A 77 -17.59 10.09 -1.74
N ASN A 78 -16.98 11.13 -1.20
CA ASN A 78 -17.03 12.46 -1.78
C ASN A 78 -15.79 12.76 -2.62
N GLY A 79 -14.91 11.80 -2.80
CA GLY A 79 -13.67 12.00 -3.54
C GLY A 79 -12.61 12.73 -2.75
N GLU A 80 -12.76 12.83 -1.43
CA GLU A 80 -11.79 13.50 -0.58
C GLU A 80 -10.92 12.50 0.14
N ARG A 81 -9.76 12.95 0.62
CA ARG A 81 -8.82 12.09 1.31
C ARG A 81 -9.40 11.58 2.61
N LEU A 82 -9.35 10.26 2.77
CA LEU A 82 -9.77 9.60 3.99
C LEU A 82 -8.71 9.83 5.06
N SER A 83 -9.14 10.02 6.31
CA SER A 83 -8.19 10.09 7.42
C SER A 83 -7.45 8.76 7.54
N ARG A 84 -6.15 8.82 7.72
CA ARG A 84 -5.31 7.62 7.83
C ARG A 84 -4.94 7.31 9.28
N GLU A 85 -5.49 8.07 10.22
CA GLU A 85 -5.15 7.90 11.62
C GLU A 85 -5.38 6.48 12.14
N PRO A 86 -6.50 5.81 11.82
CA PRO A 86 -6.72 4.46 12.33
C PRO A 86 -6.04 3.34 11.49
N TRP A 87 -5.30 3.68 10.45
CA TRP A 87 -4.75 2.66 9.58
C TRP A 87 -3.65 1.84 10.24
N ILE A 88 -3.61 0.56 9.92
CA ILE A 88 -2.58 -0.35 10.38
C ILE A 88 -2.14 -1.17 9.17
N VAL A 89 -0.82 -1.39 9.05
CA VAL A 89 -0.32 -2.29 8.01
C VAL A 89 -0.64 -3.71 8.42
N ASN A 90 -1.38 -4.41 7.58
CA ASN A 90 -1.76 -5.79 7.83
C ASN A 90 -0.77 -6.76 7.19
N TYR A 91 -0.14 -6.38 6.09
CA TYR A 91 0.81 -7.22 5.39
C TYR A 91 1.65 -6.38 4.42
N ALA A 92 2.91 -6.77 4.25
CA ALA A 92 3.77 -6.30 3.17
C ALA A 92 4.63 -7.49 2.78
N ASP A 93 4.83 -7.70 1.47
CA ASP A 93 5.59 -8.87 1.04
C ASP A 93 7.08 -8.77 1.40
N SER A 94 7.60 -7.57 1.49
CA SER A 94 8.94 -7.34 2.04
C SER A 94 9.08 -5.88 2.46
N GLU A 95 10.06 -5.61 3.33
CA GLU A 95 10.32 -4.27 3.83
C GLU A 95 11.82 -4.14 3.99
N ASP A 96 12.41 -3.14 3.34
CA ASP A 96 13.85 -2.94 3.45
C ASP A 96 14.14 -2.08 4.68
N VAL A 97 14.67 -2.72 5.71
CA VAL A 97 15.06 -2.02 6.94
C VAL A 97 16.54 -2.19 7.21
N SER A 98 17.32 -2.54 6.17
CA SER A 98 18.73 -2.86 6.35
C SER A 98 19.59 -1.63 6.63
N HIS A 99 19.21 -0.47 6.09
CA HIS A 99 19.95 0.76 6.32
C HIS A 99 19.02 1.81 6.92
N VAL A 100 18.12 2.34 6.12
CA VAL A 100 17.09 3.25 6.58
C VAL A 100 15.83 2.42 6.79
N ASN A 101 15.01 2.78 7.76
CA ASN A 101 13.77 2.05 8.01
C ASN A 101 12.75 2.42 6.94
N CYS A 102 12.55 1.52 5.98
CA CYS A 102 11.59 1.68 4.89
C CYS A 102 10.42 0.72 5.07
N SER A 103 9.92 0.59 6.29
CA SER A 103 8.78 -0.26 6.58
C SER A 103 7.51 0.30 5.98
N ALA A 104 6.49 -0.55 5.84
CA ALA A 104 5.28 -0.20 5.09
C ALA A 104 4.44 0.89 5.76
N ASP A 105 4.59 1.09 7.06
CA ASP A 105 3.87 2.16 7.73
C ASP A 105 4.32 3.56 7.28
N LYS A 106 5.44 3.67 6.56
CA LYS A 106 5.88 4.93 5.99
C LYS A 106 4.91 5.45 4.94
N ILE A 107 4.06 4.59 4.41
CA ILE A 107 3.07 4.98 3.41
C ILE A 107 2.09 6.02 3.95
N PHE A 108 1.84 6.01 5.25
CA PHE A 108 0.86 6.93 5.85
C PHE A 108 1.38 7.63 7.09
N ASP A 109 2.69 8.01 7.10
CA ASP A 109 3.30 8.69 8.24
C ASP A 109 3.30 10.21 8.13
N LEU A 110 2.62 10.75 7.12
CA LEU A 110 2.50 12.20 6.89
C LEU A 110 3.83 12.86 6.52
N GLN A 111 4.80 12.07 6.08
CA GLN A 111 6.11 12.61 5.66
C GLN A 111 6.42 12.14 4.26
N GLU A 112 6.52 13.08 3.33
CA GLU A 112 6.77 12.72 1.93
C GLU A 112 8.20 12.28 1.68
N SER A 113 9.10 12.53 2.63
CA SER A 113 10.51 12.17 2.48
C SER A 113 10.81 10.73 2.92
N THR A 114 9.90 10.09 3.62
CA THR A 114 10.06 8.68 3.99
C THR A 114 9.24 7.83 3.04
N TYR A 115 9.54 6.53 2.97
CA TYR A 115 8.83 5.67 2.02
C TYR A 115 8.95 4.21 2.42
N TRP A 116 7.98 3.43 2.00
CA TRP A 116 8.09 1.97 2.03
C TRP A 116 8.93 1.54 0.83
N SER A 117 9.83 0.62 1.05
CA SER A 117 10.58 -0.01 -0.03
C SER A 117 10.59 -1.51 0.17
N THR A 118 10.37 -2.26 -0.90
CA THR A 118 10.59 -3.70 -0.89
C THR A 118 12.09 -3.97 -0.90
N THR A 119 12.47 -5.21 -0.59
CA THR A 119 13.90 -5.59 -0.60
C THR A 119 14.37 -5.78 -2.02
N LYS A 120 15.68 -5.55 -2.24
CA LYS A 120 16.27 -5.58 -3.58
C LYS A 120 16.17 -6.92 -4.27
N ASP A 121 16.16 -7.99 -3.50
CA ASP A 121 16.25 -9.32 -4.09
C ASP A 121 14.88 -9.97 -4.29
N THR A 122 13.82 -9.23 -4.11
CA THR A 122 12.47 -9.76 -4.22
C THR A 122 11.86 -9.30 -5.54
N PRO A 123 11.51 -10.22 -6.44
CA PRO A 123 10.90 -9.81 -7.71
C PRO A 123 9.44 -9.46 -7.55
N TYR A 124 8.89 -8.79 -8.56
CA TYR A 124 7.45 -8.51 -8.61
C TYR A 124 6.67 -9.83 -8.73
N PRO A 125 5.42 -9.86 -8.26
CA PRO A 125 4.62 -8.73 -7.77
C PRO A 125 4.91 -8.40 -6.32
N HIS A 126 4.58 -7.16 -5.92
CA HIS A 126 4.73 -6.71 -4.55
C HIS A 126 3.38 -6.25 -4.03
N SER A 127 3.11 -6.52 -2.77
CA SER A 127 1.79 -6.18 -2.21
C SER A 127 1.92 -5.58 -0.83
N VAL A 128 1.03 -4.63 -0.55
CA VAL A 128 0.85 -4.10 0.79
C VAL A 128 -0.64 -4.12 1.09
N VAL A 129 -1.00 -4.55 2.30
CA VAL A 129 -2.39 -4.61 2.73
C VAL A 129 -2.54 -3.71 3.95
N ILE A 130 -3.53 -2.83 3.88
CA ILE A 130 -3.84 -1.88 4.94
C ILE A 130 -5.19 -2.25 5.54
N ASP A 131 -5.25 -2.26 6.87
CA ASP A 131 -6.50 -2.35 7.61
C ASP A 131 -6.92 -0.91 7.93
N LEU A 132 -8.05 -0.49 7.43
CA LEU A 132 -8.53 0.87 7.61
C LEU A 132 -9.09 1.12 9.02
N GLY A 133 -9.21 0.08 9.82
CA GLY A 133 -9.75 0.19 11.18
C GLY A 133 -11.25 0.07 11.26
N SER A 134 -11.95 0.32 10.19
CA SER A 134 -13.40 0.17 10.11
C SER A 134 -13.80 0.11 8.63
N THR A 135 -15.02 -0.31 8.39
CA THR A 135 -15.57 -0.36 7.03
C THR A 135 -15.80 1.06 6.51
N ARG A 136 -15.30 1.35 5.33
CA ARG A 136 -15.44 2.67 4.70
C ARG A 136 -15.84 2.51 3.25
N THR A 137 -16.43 3.55 2.69
CA THR A 137 -16.74 3.62 1.26
C THR A 137 -15.62 4.38 0.56
N LEU A 138 -15.09 3.78 -0.50
CA LEU A 138 -13.90 4.29 -1.19
C LEU A 138 -14.19 4.51 -2.66
N THR A 139 -13.60 5.56 -3.23
CA THR A 139 -13.82 5.91 -4.64
C THR A 139 -12.54 6.01 -5.46
N GLY A 140 -11.38 5.91 -4.85
CA GLY A 140 -10.12 6.02 -5.59
C GLY A 140 -8.90 5.97 -4.69
N ILE A 141 -7.74 6.10 -5.32
CA ILE A 141 -6.45 6.01 -4.66
C ILE A 141 -5.55 7.13 -5.15
N GLN A 142 -4.73 7.67 -4.26
CA GLN A 142 -3.66 8.60 -4.59
C GLN A 142 -2.33 7.98 -4.18
N TYR A 143 -1.35 8.11 -5.03
CA TYR A 143 -0.03 7.51 -4.87
C TYR A 143 1.04 8.57 -5.06
N LEU A 144 2.01 8.60 -4.16
CA LEU A 144 3.20 9.44 -4.28
C LEU A 144 4.43 8.53 -4.34
N PRO A 145 5.17 8.52 -5.47
CA PRO A 145 6.42 7.77 -5.56
C PRO A 145 7.51 8.45 -4.74
N ARG A 146 8.68 7.84 -4.71
CA ARG A 146 9.84 8.48 -4.08
C ARG A 146 10.13 9.79 -4.79
N MET A 147 10.57 10.78 -4.00
CA MET A 147 10.75 12.13 -4.53
C MET A 147 12.06 12.32 -5.26
N GLU A 148 12.92 11.31 -5.27
CA GLU A 148 14.20 11.42 -5.97
C GLU A 148 14.00 11.50 -7.47
N SER A 149 14.90 12.20 -8.15
CA SER A 149 14.73 12.47 -9.57
C SER A 149 14.64 11.22 -10.44
N GLU A 150 15.30 10.14 -10.02
CA GLU A 150 15.24 8.90 -10.80
C GLU A 150 14.09 7.99 -10.39
N VAL A 151 13.36 8.36 -9.36
CA VAL A 151 12.17 7.68 -8.88
C VAL A 151 12.39 6.16 -8.77
N PRO A 152 13.35 5.72 -7.94
CA PRO A 152 13.56 4.28 -7.78
C PRO A 152 12.31 3.64 -7.23
N GLY A 153 11.92 2.48 -7.78
CA GLY A 153 10.75 1.78 -7.31
C GLY A 153 9.42 2.39 -7.69
N GLY A 154 9.41 3.33 -8.64
CA GLY A 154 8.15 3.88 -9.14
C GLY A 154 7.30 2.77 -9.74
N ILE A 155 6.06 2.63 -9.25
CA ILE A 155 5.17 1.57 -9.67
C ILE A 155 4.54 1.92 -11.01
N LYS A 156 4.45 0.94 -11.90
CA LYS A 156 3.79 1.12 -13.18
C LYS A 156 2.42 0.45 -13.16
N ASP A 157 2.36 -0.84 -13.44
CA ASP A 157 1.07 -1.53 -13.48
C ASP A 157 0.69 -2.00 -12.09
N PHE A 158 -0.58 -1.92 -11.77
CA PHE A 158 -1.04 -2.27 -10.43
C PHE A 158 -2.50 -2.70 -10.44
N LYS A 159 -2.91 -3.34 -9.34
CA LYS A 159 -4.30 -3.67 -9.07
C LYS A 159 -4.61 -3.29 -7.63
N VAL A 160 -5.85 -2.91 -7.38
CA VAL A 160 -6.33 -2.61 -6.03
C VAL A 160 -7.47 -3.56 -5.71
N TYR A 161 -7.43 -4.14 -4.52
CA TYR A 161 -8.47 -5.02 -4.03
C TYR A 161 -9.03 -4.45 -2.73
N VAL A 162 -10.33 -4.56 -2.53
CA VAL A 162 -10.99 -4.08 -1.30
C VAL A 162 -11.89 -5.18 -0.79
N LYS A 163 -11.79 -5.50 0.50
CA LYS A 163 -12.58 -6.55 1.11
C LYS A 163 -13.14 -6.10 2.45
N SER A 164 -14.30 -6.66 2.81
CA SER A 164 -14.86 -6.42 4.13
C SER A 164 -14.21 -7.28 5.19
N LYS A 165 -13.70 -8.46 4.82
CA LYS A 165 -12.98 -9.37 5.71
C LYS A 165 -11.52 -9.41 5.32
N ALA A 166 -10.69 -9.89 6.22
CA ALA A 166 -9.25 -9.97 5.95
C ALA A 166 -8.96 -10.83 4.72
N PHE A 167 -7.85 -10.50 4.06
CA PHE A 167 -7.38 -11.32 2.95
C PHE A 167 -6.86 -12.66 3.46
N ASN A 168 -6.73 -13.61 2.57
CA ASN A 168 -6.21 -14.93 2.90
C ASN A 168 -4.69 -14.96 2.75
N TYR A 169 -4.05 -15.78 3.58
CA TYR A 169 -2.60 -15.95 3.55
C TYR A 169 -2.21 -17.40 3.55
#